data_1a17d48fb2143495c5c4a74d1e44edc6
#
_entry.id   1a17d48fb2143495c5c4a74d1e44edc6
#
_cell.length_a   1.000
_cell.length_b   1.000
_cell.length_c   1.000
_cell.angle_alpha   90.00
_cell.angle_beta   90.00
_cell.angle_gamma   90.00
#
_symmetry.space_group_name_H-M   'P 1'
#
loop_
_entity.id
_entity.type
_entity.pdbx_description
1 polymer ?
#
loop_
_entity_poly.entity_id
_entity_poly.type
_entity_poly.pdbx_seq_one_letter_code
_entity_poly.pdbx_strand_id
1 'polypeptide(L)'
;MITAKQLSEAYISGANNIENNRQKVDALNVFPVPDGDTGTNMSMTMGAAREELLHNSYTTVGDVAGKAASALLRGARGNSGVITSLLFRGFSKGLKHKSEAGAADLVEALEIGVAAAYKAVMKPTEGTILTVARVAAEKSRAALTDTMEPLEVWDLIIRYAEEALAQTPEQLPVLKKAGVVDAGGQGLVYILKGMRQVFAGEGMVPGTAGDTAASPAEEAATVVNAAGEVEEVDINNPYCTEFLVMRDDPEHDPAGLRAYLESIGDCVVVVDDDEIIKCHVHTAHPGLALEKAGTYGMLTKLKIENMIEQHKAQVASVKEQQKAAAPQAAEIDPALTAGFVAVAAGDGVQQLFRDLGVQQIVSGGQTMNPSTEDILHAAEQVPAMDVYVLPNNKNIVMAAEQAARLARTSGLRRIHVVPTTTIPQGISAMMAYDESAEIKDNVEAMQEAASRVQSGSVTFAARDSDYDGHQIKEGELLALENGKVAFTGTDLGSVTAKVAKDLMQEDSQFITLLYGADVSEETAGEVEEAVRALLPEDVELTVAYGGQPVYYFLISVE
;
A
#
# COMPACT_ATOMS: atom_id res chain seq x y z
N MET A 1 -3.13 31.08 -12.74
CA MET A 1 -2.04 30.10 -13.03
C MET A 1 -1.66 29.39 -11.76
N ILE A 2 -1.36 28.08 -11.81
CA ILE A 2 -0.86 27.26 -10.70
C ILE A 2 0.67 27.28 -10.74
N THR A 3 1.30 27.64 -9.63
CA THR A 3 2.76 27.68 -9.48
C THR A 3 3.31 26.31 -9.02
N ALA A 4 4.62 26.11 -9.14
CA ALA A 4 5.31 24.90 -8.65
C ALA A 4 5.02 24.66 -7.15
N LYS A 5 5.09 25.69 -6.32
CA LYS A 5 4.79 25.59 -4.89
C LYS A 5 3.35 25.12 -4.64
N GLN A 6 2.37 25.74 -5.29
CA GLN A 6 0.96 25.35 -5.15
C GLN A 6 0.72 23.90 -5.61
N LEU A 7 1.35 23.45 -6.70
CA LEU A 7 1.21 22.09 -7.17
C LEU A 7 1.85 21.08 -6.18
N SER A 8 3.02 21.40 -5.63
CA SER A 8 3.68 20.59 -4.60
C SER A 8 2.78 20.45 -3.35
N GLU A 9 2.32 21.58 -2.82
CA GLU A 9 1.39 21.60 -1.68
C GLU A 9 0.08 20.86 -1.99
N ALA A 10 -0.42 20.93 -3.23
CA ALA A 10 -1.62 20.22 -3.65
C ALA A 10 -1.44 18.69 -3.63
N TYR A 11 -0.31 18.17 -4.10
CA TYR A 11 -0.01 16.74 -4.01
C TYR A 11 0.05 16.27 -2.54
N ILE A 12 0.72 17.03 -1.67
CA ILE A 12 0.81 16.76 -0.24
C ILE A 12 -0.59 16.76 0.39
N SER A 13 -1.40 17.78 0.09
CA SER A 13 -2.77 17.91 0.58
C SER A 13 -3.69 16.79 0.08
N GLY A 14 -3.52 16.36 -1.19
CA GLY A 14 -4.21 15.19 -1.74
C GLY A 14 -3.84 13.89 -1.02
N ALA A 15 -2.56 13.71 -0.72
CA ALA A 15 -2.06 12.56 0.06
C ALA A 15 -2.64 12.55 1.49
N ASN A 16 -2.63 13.70 2.16
CA ASN A 16 -3.22 13.81 3.49
C ASN A 16 -4.73 13.54 3.49
N ASN A 17 -5.45 14.01 2.46
CA ASN A 17 -6.90 13.81 2.39
C ASN A 17 -7.30 12.35 2.15
N ILE A 18 -6.58 11.61 1.32
CA ILE A 18 -6.83 10.16 1.15
C ILE A 18 -6.45 9.41 2.41
N GLU A 19 -5.36 9.76 3.10
CA GLU A 19 -4.97 9.16 4.37
C GLU A 19 -6.05 9.34 5.43
N ASN A 20 -6.55 10.57 5.62
CA ASN A 20 -7.62 10.90 6.57
C ASN A 20 -8.93 10.16 6.30
N ASN A 21 -9.17 9.72 5.07
CA ASN A 21 -10.37 9.00 4.65
C ASN A 21 -10.10 7.54 4.29
N ARG A 22 -8.89 7.02 4.58
CA ARG A 22 -8.44 5.67 4.23
C ARG A 22 -9.45 4.60 4.64
N GLN A 23 -9.83 4.58 5.91
CA GLN A 23 -10.80 3.60 6.43
C GLN A 23 -12.18 3.67 5.76
N LYS A 24 -12.63 4.88 5.36
CA LYS A 24 -13.89 5.02 4.62
C LYS A 24 -13.80 4.42 3.23
N VAL A 25 -12.65 4.58 2.55
CA VAL A 25 -12.41 4.00 1.23
C VAL A 25 -12.24 2.48 1.32
N ASP A 26 -11.50 1.99 2.33
CA ASP A 26 -11.38 0.55 2.62
C ASP A 26 -12.75 -0.09 2.88
N ALA A 27 -13.64 0.64 3.60
CA ALA A 27 -15.01 0.19 3.85
C ALA A 27 -15.89 0.07 2.60
N LEU A 28 -15.60 0.79 1.52
CA LEU A 28 -16.29 0.67 0.24
C LEU A 28 -15.82 -0.53 -0.60
N ASN A 29 -14.65 -1.06 -0.29
CA ASN A 29 -14.11 -2.25 -0.93
C ASN A 29 -14.78 -3.50 -0.32
N VAL A 30 -16.01 -3.76 -0.76
CA VAL A 30 -16.93 -4.74 -0.15
C VAL A 30 -16.76 -6.15 -0.68
N PHE A 31 -15.77 -6.48 -1.45
CA PHE A 31 -15.77 -7.71 -2.20
C PHE A 31 -14.60 -8.64 -1.91
N PRO A 32 -14.89 -9.93 -1.96
CA PRO A 32 -15.69 -10.76 -1.06
C PRO A 32 -14.88 -11.24 0.13
N VAL A 33 -13.57 -11.03 0.10
CA VAL A 33 -12.60 -11.33 1.16
C VAL A 33 -12.31 -10.03 1.91
N PRO A 34 -12.00 -10.06 3.19
CA PRO A 34 -11.68 -8.87 3.98
C PRO A 34 -10.31 -8.30 3.60
N ASP A 35 -10.07 -8.09 2.30
CA ASP A 35 -8.89 -7.42 1.76
C ASP A 35 -9.11 -5.91 1.58
N GLY A 36 -10.19 -5.34 2.13
CA GLY A 36 -10.59 -3.93 2.05
C GLY A 36 -9.44 -2.94 2.16
N ASP A 37 -8.54 -2.97 1.18
CA ASP A 37 -7.21 -2.37 1.19
C ASP A 37 -7.06 -1.22 0.19
N THR A 38 -8.13 -0.89 -0.54
CA THR A 38 -8.08 0.14 -1.60
C THR A 38 -7.64 1.51 -1.08
N GLY A 39 -8.20 1.95 0.03
CA GLY A 39 -7.82 3.19 0.69
C GLY A 39 -6.38 3.15 1.21
N THR A 40 -6.00 2.04 1.82
CA THR A 40 -4.64 1.79 2.30
C THR A 40 -3.63 1.82 1.15
N ASN A 41 -3.88 1.11 0.05
CA ASN A 41 -2.99 1.09 -1.12
C ASN A 41 -2.86 2.48 -1.77
N MET A 42 -3.96 3.20 -1.95
CA MET A 42 -3.94 4.55 -2.54
C MET A 42 -3.25 5.55 -1.62
N SER A 43 -3.50 5.49 -0.31
CA SER A 43 -2.88 6.35 0.69
C SER A 43 -1.36 6.13 0.74
N MET A 44 -0.87 4.89 0.84
CA MET A 44 0.56 4.59 0.81
C MET A 44 1.22 5.00 -0.51
N THR A 45 0.52 4.84 -1.63
CA THR A 45 1.01 5.28 -2.94
C THR A 45 1.15 6.80 -3.00
N MET A 46 0.15 7.55 -2.55
CA MET A 46 0.21 9.02 -2.48
C MET A 46 1.21 9.51 -1.44
N GLY A 47 1.39 8.76 -0.34
CA GLY A 47 2.41 9.00 0.67
C GLY A 47 3.82 9.05 0.11
N ALA A 48 4.17 8.18 -0.84
CA ALA A 48 5.47 8.22 -1.51
C ALA A 48 5.73 9.55 -2.24
N ALA A 49 4.71 10.14 -2.88
CA ALA A 49 4.83 11.45 -3.50
C ALA A 49 4.91 12.58 -2.44
N ARG A 50 4.16 12.44 -1.33
CA ARG A 50 4.24 13.39 -0.21
C ARG A 50 5.66 13.47 0.34
N GLU A 51 6.29 12.35 0.64
CA GLU A 51 7.66 12.29 1.17
C GLU A 51 8.65 12.93 0.18
N GLU A 52 8.57 12.60 -1.11
CA GLU A 52 9.43 13.20 -2.14
C GLU A 52 9.30 14.73 -2.16
N LEU A 53 8.07 15.26 -2.04
CA LEU A 53 7.80 16.68 -2.17
C LEU A 53 8.00 17.48 -0.87
N LEU A 54 7.96 16.82 0.30
CA LEU A 54 8.29 17.46 1.58
C LEU A 54 9.79 17.71 1.71
N HIS A 55 10.61 16.82 1.18
CA HIS A 55 12.06 16.90 1.31
C HIS A 55 12.75 17.68 0.18
N ASN A 56 12.04 18.01 -0.91
CA ASN A 56 12.62 18.62 -2.09
C ASN A 56 11.79 19.80 -2.59
N SER A 57 12.46 20.87 -3.02
CA SER A 57 11.83 22.05 -3.64
C SER A 57 12.09 22.08 -5.13
N TYR A 58 11.05 22.36 -5.92
CA TYR A 58 11.11 22.42 -7.37
C TYR A 58 10.63 23.77 -7.88
N THR A 59 11.15 24.22 -9.01
CA THR A 59 10.91 25.56 -9.54
C THR A 59 9.84 25.60 -10.64
N THR A 60 9.48 24.46 -11.24
CA THR A 60 8.48 24.37 -12.31
C THR A 60 7.41 23.34 -11.97
N VAL A 61 6.17 23.54 -12.47
CA VAL A 61 5.11 22.53 -12.31
C VAL A 61 5.45 21.23 -13.01
N GLY A 62 6.22 21.28 -14.10
CA GLY A 62 6.69 20.10 -14.81
C GLY A 62 7.62 19.23 -13.95
N ASP A 63 8.54 19.84 -13.20
CA ASP A 63 9.46 19.14 -12.30
C ASP A 63 8.70 18.53 -11.12
N VAL A 64 7.82 19.30 -10.47
CA VAL A 64 6.97 18.81 -9.38
C VAL A 64 6.18 17.58 -9.83
N ALA A 65 5.43 17.71 -10.93
CA ALA A 65 4.60 16.62 -11.44
C ALA A 65 5.44 15.39 -11.85
N GLY A 66 6.61 15.61 -12.46
CA GLY A 66 7.53 14.55 -12.86
C GLY A 66 8.10 13.78 -11.68
N LYS A 67 8.51 14.46 -10.63
CA LYS A 67 9.07 13.85 -9.42
C LYS A 67 7.99 13.15 -8.59
N ALA A 68 6.84 13.79 -8.40
CA ALA A 68 5.69 13.16 -7.78
C ALA A 68 5.29 11.87 -8.51
N ALA A 69 5.16 11.91 -9.84
CA ALA A 69 4.82 10.74 -10.63
C ALA A 69 5.86 9.61 -10.54
N SER A 70 7.15 9.93 -10.45
CA SER A 70 8.21 8.96 -10.24
C SER A 70 8.11 8.29 -8.87
N ALA A 71 7.85 9.06 -7.81
CA ALA A 71 7.68 8.54 -6.46
C ALA A 71 6.41 7.69 -6.34
N LEU A 72 5.27 8.17 -6.88
CA LEU A 72 4.02 7.40 -6.98
C LEU A 72 4.23 6.05 -7.65
N LEU A 73 5.02 6.01 -8.73
CA LEU A 73 5.25 4.80 -9.50
C LEU A 73 6.07 3.76 -8.72
N ARG A 74 7.10 4.19 -7.99
CA ARG A 74 7.90 3.32 -7.13
C ARG A 74 7.11 2.82 -5.93
N GLY A 75 6.36 3.73 -5.30
CA GLY A 75 5.54 3.44 -4.13
C GLY A 75 4.19 2.78 -4.43
N ALA A 76 3.85 2.52 -5.70
CA ALA A 76 2.55 1.98 -6.09
C ALA A 76 2.27 0.61 -5.47
N ARG A 77 1.13 0.48 -4.80
CA ARG A 77 0.69 -0.75 -4.12
C ARG A 77 -0.69 -1.17 -4.62
N GLY A 78 -0.86 -2.46 -4.84
CA GLY A 78 -2.12 -3.03 -5.34
C GLY A 78 -2.56 -2.44 -6.68
N ASN A 79 -3.69 -2.90 -7.19
CA ASN A 79 -4.22 -2.40 -8.47
C ASN A 79 -4.61 -0.91 -8.41
N SER A 80 -5.24 -0.49 -7.30
CA SER A 80 -5.69 0.90 -7.11
C SER A 80 -4.52 1.88 -7.06
N GLY A 81 -3.43 1.54 -6.36
CA GLY A 81 -2.22 2.36 -6.31
C GLY A 81 -1.50 2.41 -7.65
N VAL A 82 -1.39 1.28 -8.36
CA VAL A 82 -0.78 1.25 -9.71
C VAL A 82 -1.59 2.12 -10.68
N ILE A 83 -2.92 2.01 -10.70
CA ILE A 83 -3.76 2.84 -11.57
C ILE A 83 -3.62 4.33 -11.22
N THR A 84 -3.64 4.67 -9.91
CA THR A 84 -3.41 6.04 -9.44
C THR A 84 -2.05 6.56 -9.91
N SER A 85 -0.98 5.77 -9.79
CA SER A 85 0.35 6.17 -10.25
C SER A 85 0.42 6.39 -11.77
N LEU A 86 -0.32 5.61 -12.54
CA LEU A 86 -0.40 5.75 -14.01
C LEU A 86 -1.18 6.99 -14.44
N LEU A 87 -2.27 7.31 -13.75
CA LEU A 87 -3.02 8.56 -13.95
C LEU A 87 -2.10 9.77 -13.76
N PHE A 88 -1.41 9.84 -12.62
CA PHE A 88 -0.52 10.96 -12.33
C PHE A 88 0.75 10.97 -13.20
N ARG A 89 1.23 9.80 -13.66
CA ARG A 89 2.33 9.72 -14.63
C ARG A 89 1.95 10.31 -15.99
N GLY A 90 0.74 10.06 -16.47
CA GLY A 90 0.25 10.69 -17.68
C GLY A 90 0.00 12.19 -17.48
N PHE A 91 -0.56 12.57 -16.31
CA PHE A 91 -0.74 13.96 -15.91
C PHE A 91 0.59 14.74 -15.94
N SER A 92 1.67 14.17 -15.40
CA SER A 92 2.99 14.80 -15.44
C SER A 92 3.54 15.02 -16.84
N LYS A 93 3.19 14.15 -17.81
CA LYS A 93 3.58 14.32 -19.22
C LYS A 93 2.91 15.56 -19.85
N GLY A 94 1.65 15.82 -19.51
CA GLY A 94 0.93 17.01 -19.96
C GLY A 94 1.51 18.31 -19.40
N LEU A 95 2.11 18.27 -18.22
CA LEU A 95 2.76 19.43 -17.59
C LEU A 95 4.26 19.55 -17.91
N LYS A 96 4.83 18.61 -18.66
CA LYS A 96 6.27 18.62 -18.99
C LYS A 96 6.67 19.93 -19.66
N HIS A 97 7.78 20.49 -19.21
CA HIS A 97 8.36 21.77 -19.67
C HIS A 97 7.53 23.04 -19.38
N LYS A 98 6.47 22.94 -18.56
CA LYS A 98 5.69 24.09 -18.13
C LYS A 98 6.25 24.63 -16.81
N SER A 99 6.45 25.95 -16.73
CA SER A 99 6.84 26.64 -15.49
C SER A 99 5.66 26.77 -14.54
N GLU A 100 4.48 27.08 -15.09
CA GLU A 100 3.19 27.21 -14.41
C GLU A 100 2.12 26.51 -15.24
N ALA A 101 0.97 26.18 -14.64
CA ALA A 101 -0.15 25.53 -15.32
C ALA A 101 -1.41 26.40 -15.32
N GLY A 102 -2.03 26.56 -16.48
CA GLY A 102 -3.33 27.17 -16.65
C GLY A 102 -4.47 26.14 -16.65
N ALA A 103 -5.70 26.63 -16.79
CA ALA A 103 -6.90 25.81 -16.84
C ALA A 103 -6.85 24.74 -17.96
N ALA A 104 -6.48 25.15 -19.16
CA ALA A 104 -6.35 24.24 -20.30
C ALA A 104 -5.26 23.17 -20.10
N ASP A 105 -4.14 23.54 -19.46
CA ASP A 105 -3.05 22.64 -19.17
C ASP A 105 -3.46 21.52 -18.21
N LEU A 106 -4.27 21.85 -17.18
CA LEU A 106 -4.77 20.88 -16.20
C LEU A 106 -5.70 19.85 -16.84
N VAL A 107 -6.61 20.29 -17.73
CA VAL A 107 -7.51 19.39 -18.45
C VAL A 107 -6.74 18.49 -19.40
N GLU A 108 -5.82 19.06 -20.21
CA GLU A 108 -4.98 18.29 -21.12
C GLU A 108 -4.13 17.26 -20.38
N ALA A 109 -3.54 17.65 -19.25
CA ALA A 109 -2.76 16.75 -18.40
C ALA A 109 -3.61 15.58 -17.87
N LEU A 110 -4.85 15.86 -17.45
CA LEU A 110 -5.77 14.81 -16.98
C LEU A 110 -6.16 13.84 -18.11
N GLU A 111 -6.45 14.34 -19.33
CA GLU A 111 -6.74 13.49 -20.49
C GLU A 111 -5.57 12.56 -20.84
N ILE A 112 -4.34 13.09 -20.81
CA ILE A 112 -3.13 12.28 -21.03
C ILE A 112 -2.98 11.23 -19.91
N GLY A 113 -3.33 11.59 -18.67
CA GLY A 113 -3.36 10.69 -17.53
C GLY A 113 -4.31 9.53 -17.73
N VAL A 114 -5.54 9.82 -18.12
CA VAL A 114 -6.58 8.85 -18.42
C VAL A 114 -6.15 7.90 -19.55
N ALA A 115 -5.67 8.46 -20.67
CA ALA A 115 -5.20 7.65 -21.80
C ALA A 115 -4.06 6.71 -21.40
N ALA A 116 -3.13 7.18 -20.55
CA ALA A 116 -2.03 6.37 -20.06
C ALA A 116 -2.51 5.21 -19.17
N ALA A 117 -3.48 5.45 -18.29
CA ALA A 117 -4.04 4.43 -17.40
C ALA A 117 -4.83 3.36 -18.20
N TYR A 118 -5.72 3.77 -19.11
CA TYR A 118 -6.46 2.83 -19.96
C TYR A 118 -5.55 1.96 -20.83
N LYS A 119 -4.46 2.55 -21.36
CA LYS A 119 -3.50 1.79 -22.18
C LYS A 119 -2.73 0.74 -21.37
N ALA A 120 -2.52 0.97 -20.10
CA ALA A 120 -1.72 0.09 -19.26
C ALA A 120 -2.54 -1.06 -18.65
N VAL A 121 -3.84 -0.89 -18.49
CA VAL A 121 -4.74 -1.92 -17.96
C VAL A 121 -5.19 -2.83 -19.09
N MET A 122 -4.86 -4.13 -19.02
CA MET A 122 -5.16 -5.10 -20.10
C MET A 122 -6.65 -5.26 -20.37
N LYS A 123 -7.50 -5.19 -19.34
CA LYS A 123 -8.96 -5.29 -19.44
C LYS A 123 -9.61 -4.18 -18.62
N PRO A 124 -9.69 -2.93 -19.16
CA PRO A 124 -10.35 -1.84 -18.47
C PRO A 124 -11.82 -2.19 -18.18
N THR A 125 -12.22 -2.01 -16.92
CA THR A 125 -13.61 -2.28 -16.49
C THR A 125 -14.30 -0.96 -16.24
N GLU A 126 -15.46 -0.73 -16.87
CA GLU A 126 -16.29 0.44 -16.61
C GLU A 126 -16.98 0.32 -15.24
N GLY A 127 -17.33 1.47 -14.66
CA GLY A 127 -17.85 1.54 -13.29
C GLY A 127 -16.76 1.53 -12.22
N THR A 128 -15.50 1.85 -12.59
CA THR A 128 -14.34 1.89 -11.70
C THR A 128 -13.65 3.26 -11.71
N ILE A 129 -12.56 3.40 -10.95
CA ILE A 129 -11.68 4.60 -10.94
C ILE A 129 -11.34 5.08 -12.36
N LEU A 130 -11.18 4.16 -13.33
CA LEU A 130 -10.90 4.53 -14.72
C LEU A 130 -12.05 5.29 -15.35
N THR A 131 -13.30 4.86 -15.14
CA THR A 131 -14.50 5.55 -15.60
C THR A 131 -14.64 6.92 -14.95
N VAL A 132 -14.42 7.00 -13.63
CA VAL A 132 -14.48 8.27 -12.89
C VAL A 132 -13.49 9.28 -13.46
N ALA A 133 -12.24 8.87 -13.66
CA ALA A 133 -11.21 9.73 -14.24
C ALA A 133 -11.53 10.14 -15.69
N ARG A 134 -11.98 9.20 -16.53
CA ARG A 134 -12.31 9.44 -17.94
C ARG A 134 -13.47 10.43 -18.08
N VAL A 135 -14.58 10.20 -17.39
CA VAL A 135 -15.76 11.06 -17.47
C VAL A 135 -15.44 12.47 -16.95
N ALA A 136 -14.65 12.58 -15.89
CA ALA A 136 -14.19 13.86 -15.38
C ALA A 136 -13.35 14.62 -16.43
N ALA A 137 -12.44 13.97 -17.12
CA ALA A 137 -11.61 14.58 -18.16
C ALA A 137 -12.45 15.01 -19.37
N GLU A 138 -13.25 14.12 -19.95
CA GLU A 138 -14.09 14.35 -21.13
C GLU A 138 -15.08 15.51 -20.92
N LYS A 139 -15.81 15.49 -19.81
CA LYS A 139 -16.80 16.54 -19.50
C LYS A 139 -16.14 17.88 -19.18
N SER A 140 -14.99 17.88 -18.49
CA SER A 140 -14.25 19.11 -18.21
C SER A 140 -13.67 19.70 -19.48
N ARG A 141 -13.18 18.88 -20.41
CA ARG A 141 -12.75 19.33 -21.74
C ARG A 141 -13.91 20.00 -22.52
N ALA A 142 -15.07 19.38 -22.50
CA ALA A 142 -16.26 19.91 -23.20
C ALA A 142 -16.77 21.22 -22.60
N ALA A 143 -16.56 21.44 -21.28
CA ALA A 143 -17.00 22.64 -20.57
C ALA A 143 -15.93 23.75 -20.52
N LEU A 144 -14.68 23.46 -20.92
CA LEU A 144 -13.55 24.39 -20.86
C LEU A 144 -13.80 25.61 -21.78
N THR A 145 -13.57 26.80 -21.23
CA THR A 145 -13.56 28.07 -21.99
C THR A 145 -12.22 28.79 -21.80
N ASP A 146 -11.90 29.70 -22.73
CA ASP A 146 -10.61 30.43 -22.70
C ASP A 146 -10.47 31.39 -21.50
N THR A 147 -11.56 31.69 -20.80
CA THR A 147 -11.59 32.61 -19.66
C THR A 147 -11.58 31.93 -18.30
N MET A 148 -11.63 30.60 -18.25
CA MET A 148 -11.66 29.89 -16.99
C MET A 148 -10.33 29.95 -16.25
N GLU A 149 -10.42 30.19 -14.95
CA GLU A 149 -9.27 30.06 -14.04
C GLU A 149 -9.00 28.59 -13.64
N PRO A 150 -7.77 28.25 -13.25
CA PRO A 150 -7.42 26.89 -12.85
C PRO A 150 -8.32 26.28 -11.77
N LEU A 151 -8.73 27.07 -10.77
CA LEU A 151 -9.63 26.62 -9.71
C LEU A 151 -11.01 26.26 -10.23
N GLU A 152 -11.57 27.09 -11.13
CA GLU A 152 -12.89 26.83 -11.73
C GLU A 152 -12.89 25.51 -12.51
N VAL A 153 -11.82 25.25 -13.27
CA VAL A 153 -11.66 24.00 -14.00
C VAL A 153 -11.48 22.82 -13.04
N TRP A 154 -10.72 23.00 -11.97
CA TRP A 154 -10.54 21.92 -10.97
C TRP A 154 -11.85 21.59 -10.26
N ASP A 155 -12.68 22.58 -9.97
CA ASP A 155 -14.05 22.39 -9.45
C ASP A 155 -14.94 21.62 -10.43
N LEU A 156 -14.81 21.86 -11.75
CA LEU A 156 -15.51 21.08 -12.78
C LEU A 156 -15.04 19.63 -12.80
N ILE A 157 -13.72 19.39 -12.73
CA ILE A 157 -13.13 18.04 -12.69
C ILE A 157 -13.70 17.26 -11.51
N ILE A 158 -13.72 17.84 -10.31
CA ILE A 158 -14.25 17.19 -9.11
C ILE A 158 -15.74 16.91 -9.25
N ARG A 159 -16.53 17.88 -9.70
CA ARG A 159 -17.98 17.72 -9.88
C ARG A 159 -18.29 16.57 -10.84
N TYR A 160 -17.61 16.51 -12.00
CA TYR A 160 -17.84 15.43 -12.96
C TYR A 160 -17.30 14.09 -12.49
N ALA A 161 -16.24 14.08 -11.68
CA ALA A 161 -15.76 12.88 -11.02
C ALA A 161 -16.81 12.34 -10.01
N GLU A 162 -17.42 13.21 -9.20
CA GLU A 162 -18.49 12.83 -8.26
C GLU A 162 -19.76 12.34 -8.97
N GLU A 163 -20.16 13.00 -10.07
CA GLU A 163 -21.29 12.56 -10.91
C GLU A 163 -21.02 11.15 -11.47
N ALA A 164 -19.81 10.90 -11.99
CA ALA A 164 -19.42 9.61 -12.52
C ALA A 164 -19.34 8.55 -11.42
N LEU A 165 -18.80 8.89 -10.26
CA LEU A 165 -18.70 8.01 -9.10
C LEU A 165 -20.08 7.55 -8.65
N ALA A 166 -21.06 8.45 -8.56
CA ALA A 166 -22.43 8.11 -8.19
C ALA A 166 -23.12 7.15 -9.19
N GLN A 167 -22.62 7.08 -10.44
CA GLN A 167 -23.14 6.18 -11.47
C GLN A 167 -22.40 4.83 -11.54
N THR A 168 -21.32 4.64 -10.79
CA THR A 168 -20.54 3.38 -10.80
C THR A 168 -21.38 2.16 -10.43
N PRO A 169 -22.36 2.20 -9.50
CA PRO A 169 -23.21 1.06 -9.21
C PRO A 169 -24.11 0.63 -10.38
N GLU A 170 -24.49 1.58 -11.25
CA GLU A 170 -25.32 1.25 -12.42
C GLU A 170 -24.52 0.59 -13.55
N GLN A 171 -23.18 0.75 -13.53
CA GLN A 171 -22.28 0.18 -14.53
C GLN A 171 -21.64 -1.13 -14.09
N LEU A 172 -21.49 -1.35 -12.77
CA LEU A 172 -20.87 -2.54 -12.21
C LEU A 172 -21.85 -3.25 -11.24
N PRO A 173 -22.46 -4.37 -11.65
CA PRO A 173 -23.52 -5.03 -10.88
C PRO A 173 -23.14 -5.39 -9.44
N VAL A 174 -21.88 -5.70 -9.17
CA VAL A 174 -21.39 -6.03 -7.82
C VAL A 174 -21.52 -4.83 -6.87
N LEU A 175 -21.23 -3.61 -7.34
CA LEU A 175 -21.38 -2.39 -6.54
C LEU A 175 -22.87 -2.10 -6.27
N LYS A 176 -23.72 -2.32 -7.28
CA LYS A 176 -25.17 -2.14 -7.13
C LYS A 176 -25.75 -3.08 -6.07
N LYS A 177 -25.36 -4.35 -6.08
CA LYS A 177 -25.78 -5.34 -5.09
C LYS A 177 -25.33 -4.96 -3.68
N ALA A 178 -24.10 -4.47 -3.54
CA ALA A 178 -23.54 -4.04 -2.25
C ALA A 178 -24.06 -2.66 -1.78
N GLY A 179 -24.76 -1.91 -2.63
CA GLY A 179 -25.25 -0.57 -2.31
C GLY A 179 -24.15 0.48 -2.10
N VAL A 180 -22.99 0.29 -2.74
CA VAL A 180 -21.81 1.15 -2.59
C VAL A 180 -21.31 1.66 -3.94
N VAL A 181 -20.53 2.74 -3.91
CA VAL A 181 -19.79 3.26 -5.07
C VAL A 181 -18.42 2.60 -5.19
N ASP A 182 -17.73 2.80 -6.33
CA ASP A 182 -16.38 2.27 -6.51
C ASP A 182 -15.38 2.88 -5.52
N ALA A 183 -14.70 2.04 -4.77
CA ALA A 183 -13.73 2.44 -3.75
C ALA A 183 -12.55 3.24 -4.34
N GLY A 184 -12.00 2.79 -5.47
CA GLY A 184 -10.90 3.48 -6.17
C GLY A 184 -11.32 4.85 -6.69
N GLY A 185 -12.52 4.96 -7.27
CA GLY A 185 -13.10 6.24 -7.70
C GLY A 185 -13.34 7.19 -6.54
N GLN A 186 -13.83 6.69 -5.40
CA GLN A 186 -13.98 7.49 -4.18
C GLN A 186 -12.64 7.99 -3.66
N GLY A 187 -11.61 7.14 -3.67
CA GLY A 187 -10.24 7.51 -3.30
C GLY A 187 -9.69 8.62 -4.21
N LEU A 188 -9.90 8.52 -5.53
CA LEU A 188 -9.50 9.56 -6.48
C LEU A 188 -10.21 10.90 -6.18
N VAL A 189 -11.51 10.89 -5.90
CA VAL A 189 -12.27 12.10 -5.52
C VAL A 189 -11.69 12.73 -4.25
N TYR A 190 -11.31 11.94 -3.25
CA TYR A 190 -10.65 12.48 -2.05
C TYR A 190 -9.30 13.12 -2.38
N ILE A 191 -8.48 12.51 -3.23
CA ILE A 191 -7.21 13.10 -3.67
C ILE A 191 -7.45 14.44 -4.36
N LEU A 192 -8.36 14.49 -5.33
CA LEU A 192 -8.69 15.72 -6.07
C LEU A 192 -9.22 16.83 -5.16
N LYS A 193 -10.06 16.51 -4.17
CA LYS A 193 -10.56 17.46 -3.16
C LYS A 193 -9.45 18.01 -2.28
N GLY A 194 -8.50 17.18 -1.85
CA GLY A 194 -7.33 17.64 -1.11
C GLY A 194 -6.49 18.62 -1.91
N MET A 195 -6.27 18.36 -3.20
CA MET A 195 -5.55 19.27 -4.10
C MET A 195 -6.30 20.59 -4.30
N ARG A 196 -7.63 20.54 -4.44
CA ARG A 196 -8.49 21.71 -4.58
C ARG A 196 -8.32 22.71 -3.44
N GLN A 197 -8.22 22.22 -2.21
CA GLN A 197 -8.09 23.08 -1.04
C GLN A 197 -6.89 24.04 -1.15
N VAL A 198 -5.77 23.55 -1.67
CA VAL A 198 -4.59 24.38 -1.93
C VAL A 198 -4.84 25.35 -3.07
N PHE A 199 -5.45 24.91 -4.17
CA PHE A 199 -5.76 25.79 -5.31
C PHE A 199 -6.75 26.90 -4.96
N ALA A 200 -7.63 26.66 -3.98
CA ALA A 200 -8.55 27.66 -3.43
C ALA A 200 -7.88 28.64 -2.43
N GLY A 201 -6.61 28.39 -2.07
CA GLY A 201 -5.91 29.21 -1.07
C GLY A 201 -6.33 28.92 0.38
N GLU A 202 -7.01 27.81 0.63
CA GLU A 202 -7.49 27.38 1.95
C GLU A 202 -6.40 26.67 2.78
N GLY A 203 -5.19 26.55 2.24
CA GLY A 203 -4.09 25.79 2.83
C GLY A 203 -4.14 24.29 2.51
N MET A 204 -3.24 23.52 3.10
CA MET A 204 -3.21 22.05 2.95
C MET A 204 -4.18 21.39 3.92
N VAL A 205 -4.76 20.26 3.52
CA VAL A 205 -5.45 19.37 4.45
C VAL A 205 -4.46 18.93 5.52
N PRO A 206 -4.78 19.08 6.83
CA PRO A 206 -3.91 18.59 7.89
C PRO A 206 -3.66 17.08 7.73
N GLY A 207 -2.43 16.64 7.86
CA GLY A 207 -2.13 15.21 8.01
C GLY A 207 -2.74 14.69 9.30
N THR A 208 -3.16 13.42 9.34
CA THR A 208 -3.50 12.77 10.59
C THR A 208 -2.24 12.68 11.45
N ALA A 209 -2.16 13.51 12.48
CA ALA A 209 -1.36 13.21 13.66
C ALA A 209 -2.15 12.13 14.44
N GLY A 210 -1.95 10.87 14.13
CA GLY A 210 -2.68 9.82 14.82
C GLY A 210 -2.31 8.42 14.37
N ASP A 211 -1.61 7.70 15.25
CA ASP A 211 -1.34 6.27 15.36
C ASP A 211 -0.11 5.64 14.68
N THR A 212 0.77 6.40 14.12
CA THR A 212 2.17 6.19 14.45
C THR A 212 2.62 7.48 15.12
N ALA A 213 2.78 7.47 16.40
CA ALA A 213 3.63 8.41 17.07
C ALA A 213 5.05 8.19 16.54
N ALA A 214 5.32 8.72 15.33
CA ALA A 214 6.64 9.28 15.10
C ALA A 214 6.78 10.32 16.20
N SER A 215 7.60 10.03 17.18
CA SER A 215 7.90 10.99 18.22
C SER A 215 8.40 12.25 17.50
N PRO A 216 8.16 13.46 18.04
CA PRO A 216 8.73 14.69 17.47
C PRO A 216 10.25 14.66 17.26
N ALA A 217 10.93 13.62 17.75
CA ALA A 217 12.34 13.32 17.46
C ALA A 217 12.61 12.88 16.00
N GLU A 218 11.60 12.43 15.23
CA GLU A 218 11.77 12.08 13.81
C GLU A 218 11.65 13.29 12.88
N GLU A 219 11.02 14.39 13.30
CA GLU A 219 10.99 15.63 12.51
C GLU A 219 12.30 16.44 12.59
N ALA A 220 13.19 16.13 13.56
CA ALA A 220 14.47 16.82 13.73
C ALA A 220 15.66 16.16 13.00
N ALA A 221 15.42 15.08 12.25
CA ALA A 221 16.51 14.34 11.63
C ALA A 221 16.16 13.93 10.20
N THR A 222 16.56 14.73 9.25
CA THR A 222 17.22 14.30 8.01
C THR A 222 17.29 15.46 7.03
N VAL A 223 18.32 16.27 7.14
CA VAL A 223 18.77 17.06 6.00
C VAL A 223 19.96 16.32 5.40
N VAL A 224 19.65 15.43 4.46
CA VAL A 224 20.66 14.91 3.54
C VAL A 224 20.53 15.75 2.28
N ASN A 225 21.57 16.51 1.92
CA ASN A 225 21.58 17.29 0.70
C ASN A 225 21.62 16.37 -0.54
N ALA A 226 21.33 16.92 -1.72
CA ALA A 226 21.31 16.20 -2.99
C ALA A 226 22.64 15.53 -3.38
N ALA A 227 23.70 15.72 -2.60
CA ALA A 227 25.02 15.11 -2.77
C ALA A 227 25.28 13.96 -1.78
N GLY A 228 24.34 13.65 -0.88
CA GLY A 228 24.49 12.57 0.11
C GLY A 228 25.36 12.96 1.32
N GLU A 229 25.65 14.24 1.52
CA GLU A 229 26.38 14.74 2.66
C GLU A 229 25.42 15.15 3.78
N VAL A 230 25.73 14.71 5.00
CA VAL A 230 24.95 15.05 6.21
C VAL A 230 25.36 16.45 6.65
N GLU A 231 24.47 17.42 6.56
CA GLU A 231 24.72 18.73 7.19
C GLU A 231 24.69 18.56 8.71
N GLU A 232 25.71 19.14 9.40
CA GLU A 232 25.68 19.31 10.85
C GLU A 232 24.58 20.32 11.21
N VAL A 233 23.45 19.81 11.69
CA VAL A 233 22.38 20.66 12.23
C VAL A 233 22.79 21.12 13.61
N ASP A 234 22.90 22.43 13.80
CA ASP A 234 23.17 23.05 15.09
C ASP A 234 21.93 22.92 15.99
N ILE A 235 21.89 21.85 16.81
CA ILE A 235 20.79 21.57 17.74
C ILE A 235 20.99 22.39 19.00
N ASN A 236 20.37 23.56 19.06
CA ASN A 236 20.47 24.48 20.20
C ASN A 236 19.74 23.96 21.45
N ASN A 237 18.70 23.16 21.29
CA ASN A 237 17.87 22.57 22.35
C ASN A 237 17.94 21.03 22.31
N PRO A 238 19.02 20.43 22.90
CA PRO A 238 19.35 19.02 22.63
C PRO A 238 18.45 17.98 23.32
N TYR A 239 17.59 18.37 24.24
CA TYR A 239 16.77 17.42 24.99
C TYR A 239 15.29 17.55 24.62
N CYS A 240 14.74 16.48 23.99
CA CYS A 240 13.30 16.27 23.90
C CYS A 240 12.78 15.87 25.29
N THR A 241 11.90 16.67 25.87
CA THR A 241 11.40 16.49 27.22
C THR A 241 9.87 16.40 27.20
N GLU A 242 9.35 15.23 27.53
CA GLU A 242 7.92 14.95 27.62
C GLU A 242 7.52 14.54 29.04
N PHE A 243 6.39 15.02 29.50
CA PHE A 243 5.86 14.63 30.80
C PHE A 243 4.36 14.93 30.92
N LEU A 244 3.73 14.26 31.88
CA LEU A 244 2.37 14.57 32.32
C LEU A 244 2.43 15.18 33.73
N VAL A 245 1.64 16.22 33.98
CA VAL A 245 1.37 16.79 35.30
C VAL A 245 -0.02 16.35 35.74
N MET A 246 -0.13 15.66 36.87
CA MET A 246 -1.41 15.42 37.56
C MET A 246 -1.73 16.69 38.31
N ARG A 247 -2.77 17.40 37.91
CA ARG A 247 -3.07 18.74 38.44
C ARG A 247 -3.49 18.66 39.93
N ASP A 248 -2.89 19.51 40.75
CA ASP A 248 -3.29 19.68 42.13
C ASP A 248 -4.50 20.65 42.25
N ASP A 249 -4.61 21.59 41.30
CA ASP A 249 -5.68 22.59 41.24
C ASP A 249 -6.15 22.77 39.78
N PRO A 250 -7.39 22.35 39.43
CA PRO A 250 -7.96 22.51 38.09
C PRO A 250 -8.09 23.96 37.63
N GLU A 251 -8.20 24.91 38.56
CA GLU A 251 -8.32 26.36 38.27
C GLU A 251 -6.96 27.03 37.99
N HIS A 252 -5.83 26.33 38.26
CA HIS A 252 -4.50 26.87 37.98
C HIS A 252 -4.22 26.86 36.50
N ASP A 253 -4.29 28.02 35.84
CA ASP A 253 -4.15 28.20 34.40
C ASP A 253 -2.77 27.73 33.86
N PRO A 254 -2.71 26.73 32.98
CA PRO A 254 -1.45 26.23 32.39
C PRO A 254 -0.79 27.20 31.40
N ALA A 255 -1.41 28.32 31.03
CA ALA A 255 -0.82 29.33 30.17
C ALA A 255 0.52 29.86 30.72
N GLY A 256 0.66 29.96 32.05
CA GLY A 256 1.92 30.33 32.70
C GLY A 256 3.03 29.27 32.54
N LEU A 257 2.67 27.98 32.52
CA LEU A 257 3.60 26.90 32.24
C LEU A 257 4.04 26.92 30.78
N ARG A 258 3.09 27.07 29.85
CA ARG A 258 3.38 27.20 28.41
C ARG A 258 4.35 28.35 28.13
N ALA A 259 4.04 29.55 28.61
CA ALA A 259 4.91 30.72 28.42
C ALA A 259 6.31 30.52 28.99
N TYR A 260 6.44 29.83 30.13
CA TYR A 260 7.74 29.50 30.70
C TYR A 260 8.52 28.50 29.82
N LEU A 261 7.87 27.42 29.34
CA LEU A 261 8.50 26.43 28.47
C LEU A 261 8.96 27.06 27.15
N GLU A 262 8.15 27.95 26.56
CA GLU A 262 8.53 28.75 25.38
C GLU A 262 9.74 29.68 25.61
N SER A 263 9.97 30.10 26.86
CA SER A 263 11.14 30.95 27.23
C SER A 263 12.44 30.16 27.36
N ILE A 264 12.39 28.82 27.55
CA ILE A 264 13.56 27.98 27.80
C ILE A 264 13.78 26.91 26.72
N GLY A 265 12.93 26.88 25.68
CA GLY A 265 13.01 25.88 24.64
C GLY A 265 12.16 26.24 23.43
N ASP A 266 12.09 25.29 22.49
CA ASP A 266 11.26 25.34 21.28
C ASP A 266 10.39 24.09 21.15
N CYS A 267 9.61 23.98 20.06
CA CYS A 267 8.66 22.88 19.83
C CYS A 267 7.71 22.60 21.02
N VAL A 268 7.27 23.68 21.70
CA VAL A 268 6.46 23.58 22.93
C VAL A 268 5.04 23.20 22.61
N VAL A 269 4.59 22.07 23.17
CA VAL A 269 3.19 21.61 23.17
C VAL A 269 2.73 21.48 24.62
N VAL A 270 1.67 22.21 24.98
CA VAL A 270 0.99 22.09 26.28
C VAL A 270 -0.49 21.89 26.00
N VAL A 271 -1.02 20.73 26.37
CA VAL A 271 -2.43 20.36 26.26
C VAL A 271 -2.91 19.95 27.64
N ASP A 272 -4.05 20.46 28.07
CA ASP A 272 -4.59 20.22 29.40
C ASP A 272 -6.09 19.85 29.39
N ASP A 273 -6.50 19.16 30.44
CA ASP A 273 -7.86 18.96 30.85
C ASP A 273 -8.00 19.21 32.39
N ASP A 274 -9.12 18.85 32.98
CA ASP A 274 -9.37 19.10 34.40
C ASP A 274 -8.45 18.31 35.35
N GLU A 275 -7.86 17.19 34.89
CA GLU A 275 -7.07 16.28 35.71
C GLU A 275 -5.57 16.32 35.36
N ILE A 276 -5.22 16.54 34.09
CA ILE A 276 -3.84 16.42 33.63
C ILE A 276 -3.42 17.59 32.72
N ILE A 277 -2.09 17.89 32.70
CA ILE A 277 -1.44 18.70 31.69
C ILE A 277 -0.40 17.83 30.99
N LYS A 278 -0.49 17.66 29.67
CA LYS A 278 0.54 17.01 28.84
C LYS A 278 1.46 18.07 28.29
N CYS A 279 2.77 17.91 28.54
CA CYS A 279 3.79 18.83 28.08
C CYS A 279 4.82 18.11 27.20
N HIS A 280 5.27 18.82 26.15
CA HIS A 280 6.39 18.48 25.31
C HIS A 280 7.19 19.75 25.05
N VAL A 281 8.53 19.70 25.16
CA VAL A 281 9.42 20.82 24.89
C VAL A 281 10.80 20.31 24.47
N HIS A 282 11.40 20.93 23.47
CA HIS A 282 12.83 20.81 23.18
C HIS A 282 13.58 21.89 23.93
N THR A 283 14.52 21.51 24.79
CA THR A 283 15.23 22.47 25.66
C THR A 283 16.66 22.03 25.96
N ALA A 284 17.54 22.99 26.24
CA ALA A 284 18.85 22.71 26.82
C ALA A 284 18.77 22.43 28.33
N HIS A 285 17.63 22.71 28.98
CA HIS A 285 17.45 22.69 30.41
C HIS A 285 16.25 21.88 30.89
N PRO A 286 16.20 20.54 30.64
CA PRO A 286 15.04 19.71 30.99
C PRO A 286 14.69 19.78 32.48
N GLY A 287 15.67 19.92 33.35
CA GLY A 287 15.45 20.08 34.79
C GLY A 287 14.60 21.32 35.16
N LEU A 288 14.81 22.45 34.48
CA LEU A 288 14.04 23.68 34.70
C LEU A 288 12.59 23.51 34.20
N ALA A 289 12.37 22.79 33.10
CA ALA A 289 11.05 22.46 32.59
C ALA A 289 10.26 21.65 33.62
N LEU A 290 10.88 20.61 34.19
CA LEU A 290 10.25 19.75 35.20
C LEU A 290 10.02 20.47 36.53
N GLU A 291 10.99 21.31 36.99
CA GLU A 291 10.85 22.09 38.20
C GLU A 291 9.64 23.04 38.12
N LYS A 292 9.52 23.75 36.99
CA LYS A 292 8.38 24.64 36.76
C LYS A 292 7.07 23.86 36.67
N ALA A 293 7.04 22.74 35.96
CA ALA A 293 5.86 21.90 35.82
C ALA A 293 5.39 21.33 37.17
N GLY A 294 6.32 20.99 38.07
CA GLY A 294 6.02 20.51 39.41
C GLY A 294 5.26 21.52 40.29
N THR A 295 5.21 22.81 39.90
CA THR A 295 4.38 23.83 40.61
C THR A 295 2.89 23.74 40.24
N TYR A 296 2.51 22.91 39.27
CA TYR A 296 1.12 22.67 38.82
C TYR A 296 0.55 21.34 39.30
N GLY A 297 1.41 20.45 39.82
CA GLY A 297 0.99 19.16 40.37
C GLY A 297 2.08 18.08 40.24
N MET A 298 1.69 16.85 40.53
CA MET A 298 2.60 15.70 40.52
C MET A 298 3.00 15.29 39.12
N LEU A 299 4.31 15.14 38.87
CA LEU A 299 4.84 14.72 37.57
C LEU A 299 4.77 13.20 37.41
N THR A 300 4.35 12.75 36.22
CA THR A 300 4.33 11.33 35.82
C THR A 300 4.70 11.16 34.35
N LYS A 301 5.03 9.92 33.95
CA LYS A 301 5.43 9.56 32.59
C LYS A 301 6.49 10.48 32.00
N LEU A 302 7.54 10.75 32.81
CA LEU A 302 8.66 11.56 32.36
C LEU A 302 9.50 10.80 31.33
N LYS A 303 9.78 11.47 30.21
CA LYS A 303 10.65 11.00 29.15
C LYS A 303 11.59 12.15 28.77
N ILE A 304 12.90 11.92 28.86
CA ILE A 304 13.93 12.87 28.44
C ILE A 304 14.91 12.14 27.54
N GLU A 305 15.01 12.58 26.30
CA GLU A 305 15.89 11.98 25.30
C GLU A 305 16.88 12.99 24.76
N ASN A 306 18.13 12.57 24.58
CA ASN A 306 19.17 13.40 23.99
C ASN A 306 19.12 13.28 22.46
N MET A 307 18.59 14.29 21.79
CA MET A 307 18.44 14.31 20.33
C MET A 307 19.80 14.35 19.60
N ILE A 308 20.88 14.87 20.23
CA ILE A 308 22.23 14.81 19.64
C ILE A 308 22.74 13.36 19.62
N GLU A 309 22.48 12.58 20.66
CA GLU A 309 22.85 11.15 20.69
C GLU A 309 21.99 10.34 19.72
N GLN A 310 20.69 10.61 19.66
CA GLN A 310 19.80 10.01 18.68
C GLN A 310 20.22 10.38 17.26
N HIS A 311 20.52 11.64 16.99
CA HIS A 311 21.03 12.09 15.70
C HIS A 311 22.37 11.41 15.34
N LYS A 312 23.31 11.33 16.27
CA LYS A 312 24.59 10.61 16.06
C LYS A 312 24.40 9.11 15.83
N ALA A 313 23.51 8.48 16.58
CA ALA A 313 23.18 7.06 16.40
C ALA A 313 22.45 6.85 15.06
N GLN A 314 21.58 7.76 14.68
CA GLN A 314 20.85 7.73 13.41
C GLN A 314 21.78 8.05 12.23
N VAL A 315 22.68 9.04 12.36
CA VAL A 315 23.74 9.33 11.37
C VAL A 315 24.71 8.15 11.25
N ALA A 316 25.06 7.49 12.35
CA ALA A 316 25.87 6.27 12.32
C ALA A 316 25.11 5.12 11.69
N SER A 317 23.83 4.93 12.02
CA SER A 317 22.95 3.93 11.42
C SER A 317 22.61 4.26 9.97
N VAL A 318 22.41 5.53 9.61
CA VAL A 318 22.23 5.99 8.22
C VAL A 318 23.54 5.89 7.44
N LYS A 319 24.71 6.16 8.04
CA LYS A 319 26.01 5.90 7.41
C LYS A 319 26.34 4.40 7.32
N GLU A 320 25.94 3.58 8.28
CA GLU A 320 25.97 2.12 8.16
C GLU A 320 24.89 1.62 7.20
N GLN A 321 23.69 2.18 7.21
CA GLN A 321 22.62 1.89 6.26
C GLN A 321 22.89 2.48 4.87
N GLN A 322 23.56 3.63 4.74
CA GLN A 322 24.03 4.14 3.43
C GLN A 322 25.29 3.42 2.93
N LYS A 323 26.13 2.88 3.81
CA LYS A 323 27.12 1.87 3.42
C LYS A 323 26.50 0.50 3.14
N ALA A 324 25.32 0.22 3.72
CA ALA A 324 24.53 -0.98 3.48
C ALA A 324 23.35 -0.76 2.54
N ALA A 325 22.90 0.47 2.26
CA ALA A 325 21.69 0.88 1.56
C ALA A 325 21.89 1.80 0.34
N ALA A 326 22.99 1.64 -0.36
CA ALA A 326 22.87 1.37 -1.78
C ALA A 326 23.03 -0.15 -1.88
N PRO A 327 21.97 -0.95 -1.87
CA PRO A 327 22.11 -2.33 -2.24
C PRO A 327 22.55 -2.30 -3.69
N GLN A 328 23.86 -2.44 -3.90
CA GLN A 328 24.37 -2.79 -5.22
C GLN A 328 23.62 -4.06 -5.57
N ALA A 329 22.99 -4.08 -6.73
CA ALA A 329 22.40 -5.29 -7.27
C ALA A 329 23.41 -6.43 -7.06
N ALA A 330 22.94 -7.60 -6.63
CA ALA A 330 23.83 -8.73 -6.39
C ALA A 330 24.68 -8.96 -7.64
N GLU A 331 25.95 -9.31 -7.47
CA GLU A 331 26.79 -9.70 -8.59
C GLU A 331 26.15 -10.88 -9.32
N ILE A 332 26.10 -10.81 -10.64
CA ILE A 332 25.53 -11.89 -11.45
C ILE A 332 26.48 -13.06 -11.43
N ASP A 333 25.98 -14.21 -10.96
CA ASP A 333 26.67 -15.48 -11.09
C ASP A 333 26.45 -16.04 -12.50
N PRO A 334 27.50 -16.14 -13.33
CA PRO A 334 27.38 -16.66 -14.69
C PRO A 334 26.94 -18.14 -14.76
N ALA A 335 27.00 -18.87 -13.63
CA ALA A 335 26.56 -20.24 -13.54
C ALA A 335 25.04 -20.38 -13.36
N LEU A 336 24.36 -19.31 -12.95
CA LEU A 336 22.91 -19.30 -12.80
C LEU A 336 22.22 -18.86 -14.08
N THR A 337 21.47 -19.77 -14.68
CA THR A 337 20.67 -19.50 -15.89
C THR A 337 19.52 -18.56 -15.61
N ALA A 338 18.89 -18.69 -14.44
CA ALA A 338 17.78 -17.86 -13.97
C ALA A 338 17.70 -17.84 -12.43
N GLY A 339 16.88 -16.94 -11.90
CA GLY A 339 16.53 -16.92 -10.49
C GLY A 339 15.07 -16.55 -10.27
N PHE A 340 14.61 -16.59 -9.00
CA PHE A 340 13.21 -16.52 -8.67
C PHE A 340 12.93 -15.58 -7.51
N VAL A 341 11.84 -14.83 -7.65
CA VAL A 341 11.22 -14.01 -6.61
C VAL A 341 9.77 -14.47 -6.45
N ALA A 342 9.33 -14.77 -5.23
CA ALA A 342 7.94 -15.06 -4.95
C ALA A 342 7.38 -14.08 -3.92
N VAL A 343 6.13 -13.66 -4.08
CA VAL A 343 5.40 -12.94 -3.03
C VAL A 343 4.68 -13.98 -2.19
N ALA A 344 4.93 -13.98 -0.89
CA ALA A 344 4.34 -14.96 0.03
C ALA A 344 4.23 -14.40 1.46
N ALA A 345 3.14 -14.76 2.14
CA ALA A 345 2.94 -14.55 3.58
C ALA A 345 2.75 -15.90 4.25
N GLY A 346 3.28 -16.01 5.48
CA GLY A 346 3.32 -17.26 6.25
C GLY A 346 4.65 -17.97 6.16
N ASP A 347 5.22 -18.32 7.33
CA ASP A 347 6.57 -18.87 7.42
C ASP A 347 6.69 -20.23 6.69
N GLY A 348 5.65 -21.07 6.78
CA GLY A 348 5.61 -22.36 6.09
C GLY A 348 5.54 -22.19 4.57
N VAL A 349 4.67 -21.29 4.07
CA VAL A 349 4.61 -20.99 2.62
C VAL A 349 5.94 -20.43 2.12
N GLN A 350 6.57 -19.52 2.87
CA GLN A 350 7.87 -18.95 2.50
C GLN A 350 8.94 -20.02 2.46
N GLN A 351 8.93 -20.95 3.44
CA GLN A 351 9.89 -22.06 3.46
C GLN A 351 9.69 -22.98 2.25
N LEU A 352 8.45 -23.31 1.92
CA LEU A 352 8.12 -24.12 0.75
C LEU A 352 8.66 -23.50 -0.55
N PHE A 353 8.51 -22.18 -0.75
CA PHE A 353 9.11 -21.52 -1.91
C PHE A 353 10.63 -21.55 -1.89
N ARG A 354 11.29 -21.42 -0.72
CA ARG A 354 12.75 -21.57 -0.62
C ARG A 354 13.20 -22.98 -0.99
N ASP A 355 12.47 -24.00 -0.54
CA ASP A 355 12.75 -25.41 -0.84
C ASP A 355 12.58 -25.71 -2.34
N LEU A 356 11.69 -24.98 -3.03
CA LEU A 356 11.51 -25.01 -4.48
C LEU A 356 12.57 -24.19 -5.25
N GLY A 357 13.53 -23.55 -4.56
CA GLY A 357 14.63 -22.83 -5.18
C GLY A 357 14.40 -21.33 -5.37
N VAL A 358 13.38 -20.72 -4.74
CA VAL A 358 13.18 -19.27 -4.76
C VAL A 358 14.22 -18.59 -3.87
N GLN A 359 15.03 -17.69 -4.46
CA GLN A 359 16.12 -17.02 -3.75
C GLN A 359 15.64 -15.82 -2.93
N GLN A 360 14.62 -15.10 -3.41
CA GLN A 360 14.10 -13.92 -2.71
C GLN A 360 12.58 -14.02 -2.52
N ILE A 361 12.16 -13.76 -1.28
CA ILE A 361 10.74 -13.73 -0.92
C ILE A 361 10.36 -12.31 -0.53
N VAL A 362 9.36 -11.77 -1.20
CA VAL A 362 8.73 -10.51 -0.81
C VAL A 362 7.57 -10.83 0.12
N SER A 363 7.67 -10.38 1.37
CA SER A 363 6.59 -10.61 2.34
C SER A 363 5.37 -9.76 2.00
N GLY A 364 4.19 -10.37 1.96
CA GLY A 364 2.93 -9.67 1.69
C GLY A 364 1.95 -10.50 0.87
N GLY A 365 0.92 -9.82 0.36
CA GLY A 365 -0.05 -10.40 -0.56
C GLY A 365 -1.39 -10.78 0.03
N GLN A 366 -1.58 -10.68 1.34
CA GLN A 366 -2.87 -10.97 1.99
C GLN A 366 -3.37 -9.78 2.80
N THR A 367 -2.55 -9.21 3.68
CA THR A 367 -2.92 -8.04 4.50
C THR A 367 -2.26 -6.75 4.03
N MET A 368 -1.16 -6.86 3.30
CA MET A 368 -0.41 -5.72 2.76
C MET A 368 0.22 -6.10 1.42
N ASN A 369 -0.06 -5.30 0.38
CA ASN A 369 0.54 -5.49 -0.92
C ASN A 369 1.94 -4.84 -0.97
N PRO A 370 2.97 -5.55 -1.45
CA PRO A 370 4.28 -4.97 -1.66
C PRO A 370 4.22 -3.87 -2.74
N SER A 371 5.13 -2.91 -2.63
CA SER A 371 5.28 -1.88 -3.65
C SER A 371 5.96 -2.41 -4.91
N THR A 372 5.85 -1.69 -5.99
CA THR A 372 6.62 -1.93 -7.22
C THR A 372 8.13 -1.96 -6.94
N GLU A 373 8.59 -1.08 -6.02
CA GLU A 373 9.99 -0.98 -5.62
C GLU A 373 10.46 -2.18 -4.80
N ASP A 374 9.62 -2.70 -3.89
CA ASP A 374 9.94 -3.90 -3.10
C ASP A 374 10.20 -5.11 -4.02
N ILE A 375 9.38 -5.28 -5.06
CA ILE A 375 9.52 -6.37 -6.04
C ILE A 375 10.77 -6.16 -6.92
N LEU A 376 11.00 -4.94 -7.38
CA LEU A 376 12.18 -4.60 -8.18
C LEU A 376 13.46 -4.86 -7.40
N HIS A 377 13.50 -4.37 -6.16
CA HIS A 377 14.63 -4.56 -5.27
C HIS A 377 14.92 -6.04 -4.98
N ALA A 378 13.88 -6.83 -4.67
CA ALA A 378 14.04 -8.27 -4.48
C ALA A 378 14.64 -8.93 -5.74
N ALA A 379 14.19 -8.56 -6.93
CA ALA A 379 14.75 -9.07 -8.18
C ALA A 379 16.22 -8.65 -8.38
N GLU A 380 16.61 -7.45 -7.99
CA GLU A 380 17.99 -6.97 -8.06
C GLU A 380 18.93 -7.71 -7.10
N GLN A 381 18.41 -8.25 -5.99
CA GLN A 381 19.17 -9.08 -5.05
C GLN A 381 19.33 -10.53 -5.50
N VAL A 382 18.65 -10.98 -6.54
CA VAL A 382 18.87 -12.31 -7.13
C VAL A 382 20.15 -12.29 -7.95
N PRO A 383 21.11 -13.24 -7.76
CA PRO A 383 22.38 -13.24 -8.48
C PRO A 383 22.27 -13.84 -9.92
N ALA A 384 21.14 -13.67 -10.60
CA ALA A 384 20.90 -14.08 -11.98
C ALA A 384 20.48 -12.89 -12.84
N MET A 385 20.81 -12.92 -14.14
CA MET A 385 20.40 -11.89 -15.09
C MET A 385 18.91 -11.96 -15.38
N ASP A 386 18.37 -13.16 -15.57
CA ASP A 386 16.96 -13.44 -15.81
C ASP A 386 16.29 -13.84 -14.50
N VAL A 387 15.22 -13.13 -14.11
CA VAL A 387 14.53 -13.34 -12.84
C VAL A 387 13.04 -13.53 -13.08
N TYR A 388 12.53 -14.69 -12.70
CA TYR A 388 11.11 -14.97 -12.71
C TYR A 388 10.46 -14.42 -11.43
N VAL A 389 9.33 -13.73 -11.59
CA VAL A 389 8.56 -13.16 -10.48
C VAL A 389 7.18 -13.80 -10.42
N LEU A 390 6.86 -14.40 -9.27
CA LEU A 390 5.57 -15.03 -8.97
C LEU A 390 4.79 -14.14 -7.98
N PRO A 391 3.83 -13.35 -8.45
CA PRO A 391 3.07 -12.43 -7.59
C PRO A 391 2.15 -13.13 -6.60
N ASN A 392 1.63 -14.31 -6.92
CA ASN A 392 0.77 -15.16 -6.09
C ASN A 392 -0.47 -14.46 -5.50
N ASN A 393 -0.84 -13.31 -6.06
CA ASN A 393 -2.03 -12.55 -5.72
C ASN A 393 -2.42 -11.64 -6.89
N LYS A 394 -3.71 -11.66 -7.25
CA LYS A 394 -4.28 -10.85 -8.35
C LYS A 394 -3.97 -9.34 -8.22
N ASN A 395 -3.90 -8.83 -6.98
CA ASN A 395 -3.66 -7.40 -6.71
C ASN A 395 -2.18 -7.00 -6.89
N ILE A 396 -1.28 -7.98 -6.98
CA ILE A 396 0.17 -7.73 -7.08
C ILE A 396 0.67 -7.88 -8.52
N VAL A 397 -0.06 -8.58 -9.39
CA VAL A 397 0.35 -8.82 -10.79
C VAL A 397 0.72 -7.51 -11.50
N MET A 398 -0.10 -6.46 -11.36
CA MET A 398 0.18 -5.16 -11.98
C MET A 398 1.44 -4.49 -11.43
N ALA A 399 1.70 -4.61 -10.13
CA ALA A 399 2.92 -4.08 -9.51
C ALA A 399 4.16 -4.83 -10.00
N ALA A 400 4.08 -6.17 -10.13
CA ALA A 400 5.15 -6.99 -10.69
C ALA A 400 5.44 -6.65 -12.17
N GLU A 401 4.41 -6.50 -13.00
CA GLU A 401 4.57 -6.04 -14.38
C GLU A 401 5.19 -4.64 -14.47
N GLN A 402 4.83 -3.76 -13.53
CA GLN A 402 5.42 -2.43 -13.46
C GLN A 402 6.90 -2.50 -13.04
N ALA A 403 7.27 -3.36 -12.10
CA ALA A 403 8.66 -3.63 -11.72
C ALA A 403 9.47 -4.16 -12.94
N ALA A 404 8.89 -5.08 -13.73
CA ALA A 404 9.51 -5.57 -14.95
C ALA A 404 9.75 -4.45 -15.99
N ARG A 405 8.82 -3.49 -16.09
CA ARG A 405 9.00 -2.30 -16.96
C ARG A 405 10.12 -1.39 -16.48
N LEU A 406 10.24 -1.17 -15.17
CA LEU A 406 11.32 -0.37 -14.58
C LEU A 406 12.69 -1.06 -14.74
N ALA A 407 12.76 -2.38 -14.51
CA ALA A 407 13.98 -3.17 -14.68
C ALA A 407 14.55 -3.09 -16.09
N ARG A 408 13.71 -3.04 -17.13
CA ARG A 408 14.14 -2.82 -18.52
C ARG A 408 14.83 -1.47 -18.72
N THR A 409 14.49 -0.46 -17.92
CA THR A 409 15.10 0.87 -18.03
C THR A 409 16.43 0.94 -17.29
N SER A 410 16.57 0.25 -16.14
CA SER A 410 17.83 0.17 -15.39
C SER A 410 18.84 -0.76 -16.05
N GLY A 411 18.37 -1.80 -16.74
CA GLY A 411 19.21 -2.81 -17.38
C GLY A 411 19.94 -3.75 -16.41
N LEU A 412 19.66 -3.66 -15.11
CA LEU A 412 20.32 -4.48 -14.08
C LEU A 412 19.84 -5.93 -14.08
N ARG A 413 18.55 -6.15 -14.38
CA ARG A 413 17.91 -7.49 -14.46
C ARG A 413 16.87 -7.52 -15.57
N ARG A 414 16.59 -8.72 -16.06
CA ARG A 414 15.46 -9.02 -16.95
C ARG A 414 14.40 -9.75 -16.16
N ILE A 415 13.34 -9.05 -15.81
CA ILE A 415 12.24 -9.61 -15.02
C ILE A 415 11.19 -10.22 -15.95
N HIS A 416 10.86 -11.49 -15.71
CA HIS A 416 9.82 -12.28 -16.37
C HIS A 416 8.69 -12.56 -15.36
N VAL A 417 7.55 -11.90 -15.53
CA VAL A 417 6.41 -12.12 -14.64
C VAL A 417 5.64 -13.35 -15.07
N VAL A 418 5.50 -14.32 -14.17
CA VAL A 418 4.55 -15.41 -14.27
C VAL A 418 3.30 -15.00 -13.48
N PRO A 419 2.17 -14.65 -14.13
CA PRO A 419 1.07 -13.93 -13.49
C PRO A 419 0.19 -14.84 -12.62
N THR A 420 0.81 -15.51 -11.65
CA THR A 420 0.14 -16.33 -10.63
C THR A 420 -0.71 -15.46 -9.72
N THR A 421 -1.92 -15.91 -9.42
CA THR A 421 -2.90 -15.16 -8.61
C THR A 421 -3.17 -15.81 -7.26
N THR A 422 -2.63 -17.01 -7.01
CA THR A 422 -2.75 -17.75 -5.76
C THR A 422 -1.42 -18.43 -5.41
N ILE A 423 -1.21 -18.76 -4.14
CA ILE A 423 -0.03 -19.51 -3.67
C ILE A 423 0.05 -20.89 -4.36
N PRO A 424 -1.04 -21.69 -4.45
CA PRO A 424 -1.02 -22.94 -5.20
C PRO A 424 -0.52 -22.80 -6.64
N GLN A 425 -1.00 -21.79 -7.36
CA GLN A 425 -0.53 -21.51 -8.72
C GLN A 425 0.97 -21.23 -8.78
N GLY A 426 1.51 -20.50 -7.79
CA GLY A 426 2.94 -20.24 -7.71
C GLY A 426 3.77 -21.49 -7.46
N ILE A 427 3.29 -22.40 -6.63
CA ILE A 427 3.94 -23.68 -6.34
C ILE A 427 3.98 -24.54 -7.60
N SER A 428 2.84 -24.73 -8.27
CA SER A 428 2.76 -25.50 -9.51
C SER A 428 3.60 -24.90 -10.64
N ALA A 429 3.63 -23.56 -10.74
CA ALA A 429 4.51 -22.87 -11.69
C ALA A 429 5.99 -23.18 -11.43
N MET A 430 6.44 -23.15 -10.18
CA MET A 430 7.84 -23.49 -9.81
C MET A 430 8.20 -24.93 -10.16
N MET A 431 7.27 -25.87 -9.97
CA MET A 431 7.47 -27.28 -10.32
C MET A 431 7.58 -27.54 -11.81
N ALA A 432 7.02 -26.66 -12.64
CA ALA A 432 7.08 -26.75 -14.11
C ALA A 432 8.33 -26.12 -14.74
N TYR A 433 9.20 -25.49 -13.94
CA TYR A 433 10.43 -24.90 -14.43
C TYR A 433 11.44 -25.96 -14.86
N ASP A 434 12.03 -25.81 -16.05
CA ASP A 434 13.09 -26.65 -16.57
C ASP A 434 14.34 -25.79 -16.85
N GLU A 435 15.43 -26.05 -16.13
CA GLU A 435 16.70 -25.33 -16.25
C GLU A 435 17.30 -25.43 -17.66
N SER A 436 16.98 -26.48 -18.40
CA SER A 436 17.50 -26.72 -19.75
C SER A 436 16.69 -26.03 -20.86
N ALA A 437 15.48 -25.51 -20.54
CA ALA A 437 14.60 -24.89 -21.50
C ALA A 437 14.91 -23.38 -21.70
N GLU A 438 14.53 -22.86 -22.86
CA GLU A 438 14.62 -21.42 -23.13
C GLU A 438 13.68 -20.63 -22.19
N ILE A 439 14.05 -19.37 -21.88
CA ILE A 439 13.29 -18.50 -20.99
C ILE A 439 11.84 -18.39 -21.40
N LYS A 440 11.57 -18.24 -22.70
CA LYS A 440 10.21 -18.11 -23.22
C LYS A 440 9.40 -19.38 -22.99
N ASP A 441 10.00 -20.52 -23.25
CA ASP A 441 9.35 -21.82 -23.10
C ASP A 441 9.05 -22.10 -21.61
N ASN A 442 9.97 -21.72 -20.71
CA ASN A 442 9.73 -21.76 -19.28
C ASN A 442 8.57 -20.86 -18.82
N VAL A 443 8.52 -19.61 -19.30
CA VAL A 443 7.38 -18.72 -18.98
C VAL A 443 6.05 -19.36 -19.42
N GLU A 444 6.00 -19.92 -20.62
CA GLU A 444 4.80 -20.59 -21.16
C GLU A 444 4.45 -21.83 -20.33
N ALA A 445 5.42 -22.70 -20.02
CA ALA A 445 5.22 -23.91 -19.23
C ALA A 445 4.75 -23.60 -17.79
N MET A 446 5.38 -22.62 -17.13
CA MET A 446 5.01 -22.18 -15.79
C MET A 446 3.59 -21.57 -15.75
N GLN A 447 3.22 -20.78 -16.77
CA GLN A 447 1.87 -20.22 -16.91
C GLN A 447 0.84 -21.31 -17.18
N GLU A 448 1.16 -22.27 -18.01
CA GLU A 448 0.28 -23.41 -18.30
C GLU A 448 0.03 -24.25 -17.05
N ALA A 449 1.08 -24.59 -16.31
CA ALA A 449 0.97 -25.30 -15.03
C ALA A 449 0.09 -24.52 -14.03
N ALA A 450 0.37 -23.22 -13.82
CA ALA A 450 -0.43 -22.38 -12.95
C ALA A 450 -1.91 -22.34 -13.36
N SER A 451 -2.21 -22.38 -14.66
CA SER A 451 -3.58 -22.29 -15.18
C SER A 451 -4.41 -23.55 -14.93
N ARG A 452 -3.78 -24.71 -14.75
CA ARG A 452 -4.45 -25.99 -14.46
C ARG A 452 -4.88 -26.10 -12.99
N VAL A 453 -4.21 -25.40 -12.08
CA VAL A 453 -4.50 -25.45 -10.66
C VAL A 453 -5.87 -24.89 -10.35
N GLN A 454 -6.72 -25.68 -9.73
CA GLN A 454 -7.94 -25.21 -9.08
C GLN A 454 -7.59 -24.80 -7.66
N SER A 455 -7.81 -23.53 -7.32
CA SER A 455 -7.41 -22.97 -6.03
C SER A 455 -8.62 -22.71 -5.15
N GLY A 456 -8.65 -23.30 -3.97
CA GLY A 456 -9.62 -23.03 -2.91
C GLY A 456 -9.00 -22.26 -1.75
N SER A 457 -9.84 -21.61 -0.98
CA SER A 457 -9.44 -21.08 0.32
C SER A 457 -10.63 -21.00 1.28
N VAL A 458 -10.33 -21.15 2.57
CA VAL A 458 -11.30 -20.99 3.65
C VAL A 458 -10.81 -19.88 4.58
N THR A 459 -11.68 -18.89 4.79
CA THR A 459 -11.41 -17.72 5.65
C THR A 459 -12.65 -17.38 6.47
N PHE A 460 -12.68 -16.24 7.10
CA PHE A 460 -13.81 -15.74 7.90
C PHE A 460 -14.38 -14.44 7.32
N ALA A 461 -15.65 -14.19 7.57
CA ALA A 461 -16.29 -12.92 7.26
C ALA A 461 -15.90 -11.86 8.29
N ALA A 462 -15.23 -10.79 7.86
CA ALA A 462 -14.82 -9.68 8.73
C ALA A 462 -15.99 -8.76 9.13
N ARG A 463 -17.16 -8.89 8.51
CA ARG A 463 -18.38 -8.11 8.76
C ARG A 463 -19.60 -8.77 8.12
N ASP A 464 -20.79 -8.32 8.54
CA ASP A 464 -22.02 -8.69 7.87
C ASP A 464 -22.04 -8.16 6.44
N SER A 465 -22.36 -9.01 5.49
CA SER A 465 -22.47 -8.66 4.07
C SER A 465 -23.54 -9.51 3.37
N ASP A 466 -24.00 -9.06 2.20
CA ASP A 466 -24.85 -9.84 1.31
C ASP A 466 -24.08 -10.15 0.03
N TYR A 467 -23.88 -11.42 -0.25
CA TYR A 467 -23.20 -11.88 -1.45
C TYR A 467 -24.09 -12.83 -2.23
N ASP A 468 -24.48 -12.42 -3.42
CA ASP A 468 -25.29 -13.19 -4.37
C ASP A 468 -26.63 -13.74 -3.81
N GLY A 469 -27.22 -12.96 -2.85
CA GLY A 469 -28.46 -13.32 -2.16
C GLY A 469 -28.27 -14.18 -0.91
N HIS A 470 -27.02 -14.44 -0.51
CA HIS A 470 -26.65 -15.07 0.75
C HIS A 470 -26.27 -14.01 1.78
N GLN A 471 -26.99 -13.98 2.91
CA GLN A 471 -26.62 -13.15 4.04
C GLN A 471 -25.45 -13.82 4.77
N ILE A 472 -24.30 -13.16 4.74
CA ILE A 472 -23.07 -13.57 5.42
C ILE A 472 -23.00 -12.79 6.72
N LYS A 473 -22.81 -13.47 7.86
CA LYS A 473 -22.63 -12.84 9.16
C LYS A 473 -21.15 -12.76 9.53
N GLU A 474 -20.79 -11.72 10.27
CA GLU A 474 -19.46 -11.59 10.83
C GLU A 474 -19.06 -12.85 11.60
N GLY A 475 -17.87 -13.36 11.34
CA GLY A 475 -17.31 -14.57 11.93
C GLY A 475 -17.74 -15.89 11.26
N GLU A 476 -18.65 -15.90 10.28
CA GLU A 476 -18.94 -17.11 9.50
C GLU A 476 -17.74 -17.49 8.62
N LEU A 477 -17.56 -18.80 8.40
CA LEU A 477 -16.55 -19.30 7.48
C LEU A 477 -16.98 -19.01 6.04
N LEU A 478 -16.05 -18.46 5.27
CA LEU A 478 -16.18 -18.20 3.84
C LEU A 478 -15.38 -19.24 3.05
N ALA A 479 -16.04 -19.98 2.20
CA ALA A 479 -15.43 -20.87 1.22
C ALA A 479 -15.28 -20.13 -0.11
N LEU A 480 -14.04 -20.05 -0.61
CA LEU A 480 -13.74 -19.45 -1.89
C LEU A 480 -13.23 -20.52 -2.86
N GLU A 481 -13.74 -20.49 -4.08
CA GLU A 481 -13.33 -21.31 -5.21
C GLU A 481 -12.82 -20.39 -6.33
N ASN A 482 -11.57 -20.56 -6.72
CA ASN A 482 -10.90 -19.75 -7.74
C ASN A 482 -11.10 -18.22 -7.51
N GLY A 483 -11.01 -17.81 -6.21
CA GLY A 483 -11.11 -16.41 -5.79
C GLY A 483 -12.53 -15.83 -5.76
N LYS A 484 -13.59 -16.67 -5.84
CA LYS A 484 -15.00 -16.28 -5.69
C LYS A 484 -15.61 -16.98 -4.48
N VAL A 485 -16.43 -16.27 -3.71
CA VAL A 485 -17.21 -16.91 -2.64
C VAL A 485 -18.18 -17.92 -3.24
N ALA A 486 -18.05 -19.17 -2.83
CA ALA A 486 -18.91 -20.25 -3.30
C ALA A 486 -20.04 -20.52 -2.29
N PHE A 487 -19.73 -20.58 -1.00
CA PHE A 487 -20.71 -20.79 0.07
C PHE A 487 -20.13 -20.37 1.44
N THR A 488 -20.97 -20.37 2.46
CA THR A 488 -20.60 -20.12 3.86
C THR A 488 -20.88 -21.34 4.73
N GLY A 489 -20.26 -21.39 5.90
CA GLY A 489 -20.48 -22.47 6.86
C GLY A 489 -19.99 -22.12 8.26
N THR A 490 -20.14 -23.06 9.18
CA THR A 490 -19.75 -22.89 10.59
C THR A 490 -18.78 -23.94 11.09
N ASP A 491 -18.62 -25.04 10.34
CA ASP A 491 -17.71 -26.15 10.67
C ASP A 491 -16.55 -26.20 9.68
N LEU A 492 -15.33 -26.00 10.18
CA LEU A 492 -14.13 -25.86 9.36
C LEU A 492 -13.80 -27.10 8.53
N GLY A 493 -13.96 -28.29 9.13
CA GLY A 493 -13.73 -29.57 8.44
C GLY A 493 -14.68 -29.77 7.25
N SER A 494 -15.98 -29.61 7.50
CA SER A 494 -17.02 -29.76 6.46
C SER A 494 -16.87 -28.73 5.34
N VAL A 495 -16.55 -27.46 5.69
CA VAL A 495 -16.36 -26.40 4.70
C VAL A 495 -15.14 -26.70 3.82
N THR A 496 -14.00 -27.04 4.43
CA THR A 496 -12.75 -27.34 3.70
C THR A 496 -12.92 -28.58 2.81
N ALA A 497 -13.53 -29.63 3.34
CA ALA A 497 -13.78 -30.87 2.60
C ALA A 497 -14.70 -30.63 1.39
N LYS A 498 -15.72 -29.81 1.55
CA LYS A 498 -16.61 -29.45 0.45
C LYS A 498 -15.89 -28.64 -0.63
N VAL A 499 -15.09 -27.62 -0.27
CA VAL A 499 -14.29 -26.85 -1.24
C VAL A 499 -13.35 -27.78 -2.02
N ALA A 500 -12.62 -28.64 -1.32
CA ALA A 500 -11.70 -29.58 -1.97
C ALA A 500 -12.43 -30.47 -2.99
N LYS A 501 -13.62 -30.99 -2.61
CA LYS A 501 -14.44 -31.81 -3.47
C LYS A 501 -15.02 -31.03 -4.67
N ASP A 502 -15.56 -29.85 -4.44
CA ASP A 502 -16.22 -29.05 -5.48
C ASP A 502 -15.22 -28.55 -6.55
N LEU A 503 -13.94 -28.39 -6.18
CA LEU A 503 -12.84 -28.04 -7.08
C LEU A 503 -12.30 -29.22 -7.89
N MET A 504 -12.58 -30.48 -7.51
CA MET A 504 -12.08 -31.64 -8.22
C MET A 504 -12.64 -31.73 -9.65
N GLN A 505 -11.77 -32.12 -10.56
CA GLN A 505 -12.07 -32.47 -11.94
C GLN A 505 -11.89 -33.98 -12.15
N GLU A 506 -12.34 -34.49 -13.30
CA GLU A 506 -12.25 -35.92 -13.60
C GLU A 506 -10.82 -36.48 -13.62
N ASP A 507 -9.83 -35.61 -13.87
CA ASP A 507 -8.39 -35.94 -13.95
C ASP A 507 -7.58 -35.46 -12.75
N SER A 508 -8.22 -34.93 -11.70
CA SER A 508 -7.52 -34.47 -10.50
C SER A 508 -6.94 -35.67 -9.72
N GLN A 509 -5.64 -35.59 -9.42
CA GLN A 509 -4.90 -36.64 -8.74
C GLN A 509 -4.29 -36.19 -7.40
N PHE A 510 -4.07 -34.88 -7.24
CA PHE A 510 -3.37 -34.33 -6.07
C PHE A 510 -4.20 -33.21 -5.42
N ILE A 511 -4.30 -33.29 -4.10
CA ILE A 511 -4.86 -32.20 -3.28
C ILE A 511 -3.85 -31.82 -2.22
N THR A 512 -3.51 -30.54 -2.13
CA THR A 512 -2.66 -29.99 -1.08
C THR A 512 -3.43 -29.00 -0.23
N LEU A 513 -3.41 -29.19 1.08
CA LEU A 513 -3.96 -28.27 2.07
C LEU A 513 -2.82 -27.60 2.83
N LEU A 514 -2.76 -26.26 2.78
CA LEU A 514 -1.84 -25.46 3.59
C LEU A 514 -2.64 -24.77 4.70
N TYR A 515 -2.39 -25.17 5.97
CA TYR A 515 -3.10 -24.56 7.08
C TYR A 515 -2.40 -23.30 7.62
N GLY A 516 -3.23 -22.32 8.01
CA GLY A 516 -2.79 -20.99 8.43
C GLY A 516 -2.31 -20.91 9.88
N ALA A 517 -1.82 -19.74 10.27
CA ALA A 517 -1.29 -19.47 11.60
C ALA A 517 -2.32 -19.66 12.73
N ASP A 518 -3.60 -19.46 12.44
CA ASP A 518 -4.70 -19.57 13.39
C ASP A 518 -5.28 -20.99 13.49
N VAL A 519 -4.67 -21.98 12.83
CA VAL A 519 -5.09 -23.40 12.86
C VAL A 519 -4.04 -24.24 13.56
N SER A 520 -4.45 -24.97 14.59
CA SER A 520 -3.54 -25.92 15.28
C SER A 520 -3.30 -27.18 14.44
N GLU A 521 -2.18 -27.86 14.68
CA GLU A 521 -1.87 -29.14 14.02
C GLU A 521 -2.95 -30.21 14.29
N GLU A 522 -3.55 -30.20 15.48
CA GLU A 522 -4.65 -31.10 15.85
C GLU A 522 -5.88 -30.83 15.00
N THR A 523 -6.28 -29.55 14.88
CA THR A 523 -7.41 -29.12 14.02
C THR A 523 -7.13 -29.43 12.55
N ALA A 524 -5.88 -29.25 12.09
CA ALA A 524 -5.50 -29.59 10.70
C ALA A 524 -5.65 -31.09 10.43
N GLY A 525 -5.31 -31.96 11.41
CA GLY A 525 -5.52 -33.40 11.33
C GLY A 525 -7.01 -33.78 11.27
N GLU A 526 -7.87 -33.13 12.07
CA GLU A 526 -9.32 -33.33 12.00
C GLU A 526 -9.90 -32.94 10.63
N VAL A 527 -9.42 -31.84 10.07
CA VAL A 527 -9.80 -31.38 8.73
C VAL A 527 -9.30 -32.36 7.66
N GLU A 528 -8.06 -32.88 7.80
CA GLU A 528 -7.54 -33.91 6.89
C GLU A 528 -8.44 -35.14 6.84
N GLU A 529 -8.88 -35.65 7.99
CA GLU A 529 -9.80 -36.79 8.07
C GLU A 529 -11.13 -36.48 7.40
N ALA A 530 -11.68 -35.26 7.62
CA ALA A 530 -12.94 -34.85 7.00
C ALA A 530 -12.84 -34.74 5.46
N VAL A 531 -11.71 -34.21 4.96
CA VAL A 531 -11.43 -34.13 3.52
C VAL A 531 -11.25 -35.53 2.95
N ARG A 532 -10.42 -36.37 3.59
CA ARG A 532 -10.14 -37.74 3.15
C ARG A 532 -11.42 -38.57 3.00
N ALA A 533 -12.40 -38.36 3.89
CA ALA A 533 -13.68 -39.08 3.86
C ALA A 533 -14.54 -38.76 2.62
N LEU A 534 -14.30 -37.65 1.94
CA LEU A 534 -15.05 -37.23 0.76
C LEU A 534 -14.30 -37.45 -0.56
N LEU A 535 -13.02 -37.80 -0.51
CA LEU A 535 -12.17 -37.99 -1.69
C LEU A 535 -12.20 -39.43 -2.19
N PRO A 536 -12.01 -39.67 -3.50
CA PRO A 536 -11.71 -40.97 -4.06
C PRO A 536 -10.42 -41.55 -3.47
N GLU A 537 -10.32 -42.91 -3.43
CA GLU A 537 -9.15 -43.59 -2.85
C GLU A 537 -7.84 -43.38 -3.62
N ASP A 538 -7.95 -43.03 -4.90
CA ASP A 538 -6.84 -42.80 -5.82
C ASP A 538 -6.31 -41.34 -5.83
N VAL A 539 -6.95 -40.45 -5.08
CA VAL A 539 -6.49 -39.07 -4.94
C VAL A 539 -5.53 -38.93 -3.75
N GLU A 540 -4.35 -38.42 -4.02
CA GLU A 540 -3.35 -38.14 -2.99
C GLU A 540 -3.67 -36.84 -2.25
N LEU A 541 -3.73 -36.88 -0.92
CA LEU A 541 -3.96 -35.71 -0.07
C LEU A 541 -2.71 -35.44 0.78
N THR A 542 -2.20 -34.22 0.67
CA THR A 542 -1.09 -33.71 1.48
C THR A 542 -1.56 -32.53 2.33
N VAL A 543 -1.21 -32.54 3.62
CA VAL A 543 -1.47 -31.42 4.55
C VAL A 543 -0.16 -30.90 5.09
N ALA A 544 0.08 -29.59 5.01
CA ALA A 544 1.30 -28.96 5.47
C ALA A 544 1.03 -27.62 6.16
N TYR A 545 1.92 -27.24 7.05
CA TYR A 545 1.86 -25.91 7.68
C TYR A 545 2.25 -24.82 6.68
N GLY A 546 1.34 -23.90 6.43
CA GLY A 546 1.58 -22.71 5.61
C GLY A 546 1.88 -21.47 6.45
N GLY A 547 1.29 -21.36 7.65
CA GLY A 547 1.44 -20.22 8.54
C GLY A 547 0.91 -18.89 7.98
N GLN A 548 0.12 -18.94 6.90
CA GLN A 548 -0.46 -17.74 6.28
C GLN A 548 -1.51 -17.11 7.22
N PRO A 549 -1.54 -15.76 7.30
CA PRO A 549 -2.57 -15.03 8.02
C PRO A 549 -3.88 -15.02 7.21
N VAL A 550 -5.01 -14.72 7.87
CA VAL A 550 -6.34 -14.49 7.28
C VAL A 550 -7.03 -15.77 6.78
N TYR A 551 -6.31 -16.67 6.14
CA TYR A 551 -6.86 -17.91 5.59
C TYR A 551 -6.56 -19.08 6.53
N TYR A 552 -7.61 -19.78 6.96
CA TYR A 552 -7.48 -21.04 7.71
C TYR A 552 -6.88 -22.14 6.85
N PHE A 553 -7.32 -22.24 5.60
CA PHE A 553 -6.75 -23.18 4.63
C PHE A 553 -6.61 -22.53 3.25
N LEU A 554 -5.47 -22.81 2.59
CA LEU A 554 -5.30 -22.69 1.15
C LEU A 554 -5.33 -24.09 0.55
N ILE A 555 -6.02 -24.28 -0.54
CA ILE A 555 -6.31 -25.58 -1.14
C ILE A 555 -5.84 -25.55 -2.59
N SER A 556 -5.00 -26.52 -2.97
CA SER A 556 -4.62 -26.81 -4.35
C SER A 556 -5.31 -28.08 -4.78
N VAL A 557 -5.88 -28.10 -5.95
CA VAL A 557 -6.40 -29.32 -6.61
C VAL A 557 -5.81 -29.38 -8.01
N GLU A 558 -5.09 -30.47 -8.31
CA GLU A 558 -4.33 -30.68 -9.54
C GLU A 558 -4.59 -32.06 -10.15
#